data_17c4f2a4aaad9fc3534a594e05a53323
#
_entry.id   17c4f2a4aaad9fc3534a594e05a53323
#
_cell.length_a   1.000
_cell.length_b   1.000
_cell.length_c   1.000
_cell.angle_alpha   90.00
_cell.angle_beta   90.00
_cell.angle_gamma   90.00
#
_symmetry.space_group_name_H-M   'P 1'
#
loop_
_entity.id
_entity.type
_entity.pdbx_description
1 polymer ?
#
loop_
_entity_poly.entity_id
_entity_poly.type
_entity_poly.pdbx_seq_one_letter_code
_entity_poly.pdbx_strand_id
1 'polypeptide(L)'
;VIIIGGGICGCALAYFLALDGVEVTLLERSGLNSASSGANSGSLHGQIPHETFLDKGEEWAHTFGPTLSLMHESIQLWKKIEESLETDLEIRLTGGLLVAKNDKEIKAIRAKAAIEKKFGIHSEHLDKSQLRKFAPYLSEDTIGAMYYPEEGKANPLLVTPAFALKAEILGVQITRQAEVKGILVKRKGFRVDTTKGSFTCNRVVNCAGIDVGSINAMVGLANKVFAEPIQSNVTEPMEQLVDHLIYSAGERLTLKQTLHGSFIIGGGWPCLINKITGRLLICFDSFIRNLTVATGVVPSLESAQLVRTWPAWVNATDDWIPILGEADSIRGFFVCAFPYLGFTGGPISARILADMILS
;
A
#
# COMPACT_ATOMS: atom_id res chain seq x y z
N VAL A 1 23.06 -9.29 5.39
CA VAL A 1 22.19 -8.10 5.41
C VAL A 1 21.26 -8.14 6.61
N ILE A 2 21.05 -7.01 7.31
CA ILE A 2 19.97 -6.89 8.31
C ILE A 2 18.86 -6.04 7.71
N ILE A 3 17.61 -6.56 7.76
CA ILE A 3 16.38 -5.86 7.38
C ILE A 3 15.62 -5.51 8.66
N ILE A 4 15.20 -4.26 8.81
CA ILE A 4 14.42 -3.77 9.95
C ILE A 4 12.97 -3.55 9.52
N GLY A 5 12.05 -4.35 10.06
CA GLY A 5 10.61 -4.29 9.78
C GLY A 5 10.08 -5.50 9.02
N GLY A 6 9.09 -6.20 9.60
CA GLY A 6 8.43 -7.40 9.09
C GLY A 6 7.10 -7.10 8.36
N GLY A 7 7.01 -5.96 7.69
CA GLY A 7 5.95 -5.62 6.75
C GLY A 7 6.22 -6.16 5.35
N ILE A 8 5.36 -5.83 4.38
CA ILE A 8 5.44 -6.34 3.00
C ILE A 8 6.80 -6.03 2.35
N CYS A 9 7.33 -4.81 2.49
CA CYS A 9 8.62 -4.45 1.90
C CYS A 9 9.76 -5.29 2.48
N GLY A 10 9.82 -5.43 3.82
CA GLY A 10 10.89 -6.18 4.47
C GLY A 10 10.82 -7.69 4.20
N CYS A 11 9.61 -8.28 4.23
CA CYS A 11 9.44 -9.71 3.94
C CYS A 11 9.71 -10.03 2.47
N ALA A 12 9.26 -9.20 1.53
CA ALA A 12 9.57 -9.36 0.12
C ALA A 12 11.06 -9.17 -0.18
N LEU A 13 11.72 -8.18 0.46
CA LEU A 13 13.17 -7.97 0.32
C LEU A 13 13.96 -9.17 0.87
N ALA A 14 13.55 -9.69 2.03
CA ALA A 14 14.18 -10.87 2.62
C ALA A 14 14.09 -12.08 1.66
N TYR A 15 12.93 -12.27 1.05
CA TYR A 15 12.71 -13.33 0.04
C TYR A 15 13.61 -13.14 -1.19
N PHE A 16 13.63 -11.94 -1.79
CA PHE A 16 14.43 -11.71 -3.00
C PHE A 16 15.93 -11.82 -2.74
N LEU A 17 16.44 -11.28 -1.63
CA LEU A 17 17.84 -11.41 -1.27
C LEU A 17 18.24 -12.87 -1.00
N ALA A 18 17.37 -13.64 -0.37
CA ALA A 18 17.62 -15.06 -0.11
C ALA A 18 17.63 -15.90 -1.41
N LEU A 19 16.73 -15.57 -2.36
CA LEU A 19 16.78 -16.17 -3.71
C LEU A 19 18.11 -15.93 -4.41
N ASP A 20 18.68 -14.74 -4.22
CA ASP A 20 19.98 -14.37 -4.79
C ASP A 20 21.18 -14.84 -3.94
N GLY A 21 20.93 -15.71 -2.95
CA GLY A 21 21.96 -16.36 -2.12
C GLY A 21 22.57 -15.46 -1.03
N VAL A 22 21.94 -14.34 -0.68
CA VAL A 22 22.42 -13.43 0.36
C VAL A 22 21.97 -13.93 1.74
N GLU A 23 22.89 -13.94 2.69
CA GLU A 23 22.55 -14.19 4.11
C GLU A 23 21.79 -12.99 4.68
N VAL A 24 20.57 -13.25 5.20
CA VAL A 24 19.64 -12.22 5.68
C VAL A 24 19.15 -12.53 7.09
N THR A 25 19.15 -11.49 7.93
CA THR A 25 18.42 -11.46 9.21
C THR A 25 17.34 -10.36 9.14
N LEU A 26 16.08 -10.73 9.36
CA LEU A 26 14.98 -9.79 9.47
C LEU A 26 14.61 -9.59 10.95
N LEU A 27 14.58 -8.34 11.38
CA LEU A 27 14.24 -7.93 12.74
C LEU A 27 12.88 -7.26 12.76
N GLU A 28 11.93 -7.83 13.52
CA GLU A 28 10.58 -7.29 13.68
C GLU A 28 10.27 -7.03 15.15
N ARG A 29 9.79 -5.80 15.47
CA ARG A 29 9.52 -5.39 16.85
C ARG A 29 8.34 -6.13 17.51
N SER A 30 7.38 -6.58 16.69
CA SER A 30 6.13 -7.22 17.14
C SER A 30 5.94 -8.58 16.45
N GLY A 31 4.81 -8.75 15.78
CA GLY A 31 4.54 -9.86 14.88
C GLY A 31 4.69 -9.42 13.41
N LEU A 32 4.99 -10.37 12.55
CA LEU A 32 4.97 -10.11 11.10
C LEU A 32 3.57 -9.63 10.67
N ASN A 33 3.51 -8.74 9.71
CA ASN A 33 2.25 -8.24 9.15
C ASN A 33 1.30 -7.57 10.17
N SER A 34 1.75 -7.19 11.34
CA SER A 34 0.89 -6.69 12.43
C SER A 34 0.59 -5.18 12.37
N ALA A 35 1.21 -4.45 11.44
CA ALA A 35 1.03 -3.02 11.25
C ALA A 35 0.33 -2.72 9.92
N SER A 36 0.70 -1.64 9.23
CA SER A 36 0.07 -1.15 7.98
C SER A 36 -0.13 -2.23 6.93
N SER A 37 0.82 -3.16 6.78
CA SER A 37 0.76 -4.22 5.75
C SER A 37 -0.37 -5.22 5.97
N GLY A 38 -0.72 -5.55 7.21
CA GLY A 38 -1.86 -6.42 7.52
C GLY A 38 -3.17 -5.66 7.75
N ALA A 39 -3.09 -4.36 7.99
CA ALA A 39 -4.25 -3.51 8.24
C ALA A 39 -4.76 -2.78 6.99
N ASN A 40 -4.06 -2.85 5.85
CA ASN A 40 -4.52 -2.23 4.62
C ASN A 40 -5.70 -2.99 4.00
N SER A 41 -6.36 -2.34 3.08
CA SER A 41 -7.56 -2.89 2.43
C SER A 41 -7.27 -3.87 1.28
N GLY A 42 -6.00 -4.09 0.90
CA GLY A 42 -5.62 -5.01 -0.17
C GLY A 42 -5.85 -4.51 -1.59
N SER A 43 -5.94 -3.20 -1.80
CA SER A 43 -6.02 -2.62 -3.15
C SER A 43 -4.67 -2.62 -3.83
N LEU A 44 -4.64 -2.96 -5.11
CA LEU A 44 -3.52 -2.82 -6.02
C LEU A 44 -3.78 -1.62 -6.93
N HIS A 45 -3.22 -0.48 -6.53
CA HIS A 45 -3.43 0.81 -7.18
C HIS A 45 -2.45 1.02 -8.34
N GLY A 46 -2.92 1.54 -9.48
CA GLY A 46 -2.11 1.87 -10.65
C GLY A 46 -2.31 3.29 -11.16
N GLN A 47 -3.22 4.04 -10.56
CA GLN A 47 -3.57 5.41 -10.96
C GLN A 47 -3.07 6.46 -9.96
N ILE A 48 -2.99 7.72 -10.38
CA ILE A 48 -2.80 8.87 -9.47
C ILE A 48 -3.96 8.88 -8.46
N PRO A 49 -3.69 9.01 -7.14
CA PRO A 49 -4.73 9.20 -6.15
C PRO A 49 -5.57 10.45 -6.46
N HIS A 50 -6.86 10.26 -6.76
CA HIS A 50 -7.69 11.32 -7.35
C HIS A 50 -7.83 12.56 -6.45
N GLU A 51 -8.02 12.36 -5.15
CA GLU A 51 -8.14 13.47 -4.21
C GLU A 51 -6.86 14.26 -4.07
N THR A 52 -5.72 13.56 -4.03
CA THR A 52 -4.42 14.22 -3.98
C THR A 52 -4.18 15.02 -5.27
N PHE A 53 -4.65 14.52 -6.42
CA PHE A 53 -4.65 15.27 -7.67
C PHE A 53 -5.50 16.55 -7.57
N LEU A 54 -6.70 16.47 -6.99
CA LEU A 54 -7.57 17.64 -6.82
C LEU A 54 -6.98 18.67 -5.85
N ASP A 55 -6.29 18.20 -4.80
CA ASP A 55 -5.69 19.04 -3.76
C ASP A 55 -4.38 19.68 -4.22
N LYS A 56 -3.47 18.91 -4.81
CA LYS A 56 -2.11 19.32 -5.17
C LYS A 56 -1.97 19.81 -6.62
N GLY A 57 -2.91 19.49 -7.49
CA GLY A 57 -2.96 19.94 -8.87
C GLY A 57 -2.06 19.19 -9.85
N GLU A 58 -2.02 19.70 -11.10
CA GLU A 58 -1.34 19.06 -12.23
C GLU A 58 0.19 19.05 -12.08
N GLU A 59 0.79 20.09 -11.52
CA GLU A 59 2.24 20.18 -11.33
C GLU A 59 2.74 19.04 -10.44
N TRP A 60 2.06 18.84 -9.31
CA TRP A 60 2.36 17.69 -8.45
C TRP A 60 2.16 16.35 -9.17
N ALA A 61 1.07 16.20 -9.95
CA ALA A 61 0.80 14.98 -10.69
C ALA A 61 1.93 14.63 -11.69
N HIS A 62 2.53 15.64 -12.32
CA HIS A 62 3.72 15.45 -13.16
C HIS A 62 4.95 15.02 -12.34
N THR A 63 5.15 15.59 -11.16
CA THR A 63 6.24 15.20 -10.26
C THR A 63 6.06 13.76 -9.74
N PHE A 64 4.81 13.34 -9.51
CA PHE A 64 4.45 11.97 -9.12
C PHE A 64 4.60 10.95 -10.27
N GLY A 65 4.69 11.39 -11.51
CA GLY A 65 4.74 10.54 -12.70
C GLY A 65 5.72 9.36 -12.65
N PRO A 66 7.00 9.53 -12.23
CA PRO A 66 7.93 8.40 -12.08
C PRO A 66 7.42 7.32 -11.10
N THR A 67 6.67 7.71 -10.06
CA THR A 67 6.03 6.76 -9.12
C THR A 67 4.97 5.92 -9.83
N LEU A 68 4.23 6.48 -10.81
CA LEU A 68 3.28 5.71 -11.61
C LEU A 68 3.96 4.61 -12.42
N SER A 69 5.10 4.92 -13.05
CA SER A 69 5.89 3.93 -13.78
C SER A 69 6.35 2.81 -12.85
N LEU A 70 6.81 3.15 -11.65
CA LEU A 70 7.18 2.18 -10.62
C LEU A 70 5.99 1.32 -10.18
N MET A 71 4.80 1.91 -10.04
CA MET A 71 3.58 1.17 -9.69
C MET A 71 3.14 0.25 -10.82
N HIS A 72 3.26 0.68 -12.07
CA HIS A 72 2.99 -0.18 -13.24
C HIS A 72 3.90 -1.42 -13.22
N GLU A 73 5.21 -1.24 -13.07
CA GLU A 73 6.16 -2.36 -12.93
C GLU A 73 5.82 -3.25 -11.74
N SER A 74 5.37 -2.65 -10.63
CA SER A 74 4.91 -3.44 -9.48
C SER A 74 3.72 -4.34 -9.83
N ILE A 75 2.74 -3.82 -10.57
CA ILE A 75 1.59 -4.63 -11.00
C ILE A 75 2.04 -5.76 -11.94
N GLN A 76 3.02 -5.54 -12.82
CA GLN A 76 3.58 -6.63 -13.63
C GLN A 76 4.25 -7.71 -12.75
N LEU A 77 4.91 -7.30 -11.65
CA LEU A 77 5.46 -8.24 -10.67
C LEU A 77 4.32 -8.98 -9.92
N TRP A 78 3.26 -8.28 -9.52
CA TRP A 78 2.10 -8.88 -8.85
C TRP A 78 1.47 -10.02 -9.65
N LYS A 79 1.45 -9.95 -10.97
CA LYS A 79 0.96 -11.03 -11.87
C LYS A 79 1.71 -12.36 -11.71
N LYS A 80 2.92 -12.33 -11.14
CA LYS A 80 3.82 -13.49 -11.00
C LYS A 80 4.02 -13.93 -9.54
N ILE A 81 3.53 -13.16 -8.57
CA ILE A 81 3.82 -13.41 -7.14
C ILE A 81 3.23 -14.74 -6.66
N GLU A 82 1.98 -15.06 -7.04
CA GLU A 82 1.35 -16.34 -6.65
C GLU A 82 2.14 -17.55 -7.15
N GLU A 83 2.58 -17.52 -8.40
CA GLU A 83 3.44 -18.56 -8.98
C GLU A 83 4.79 -18.62 -8.25
N SER A 84 5.44 -17.48 -8.02
CA SER A 84 6.75 -17.40 -7.37
C SER A 84 6.71 -17.87 -5.91
N LEU A 85 5.61 -17.63 -5.21
CA LEU A 85 5.42 -18.04 -3.82
C LEU A 85 4.69 -19.40 -3.70
N GLU A 86 4.23 -19.97 -4.82
CA GLU A 86 3.47 -21.24 -4.86
C GLU A 86 2.29 -21.22 -3.89
N THR A 87 1.56 -20.10 -3.83
CA THR A 87 0.50 -19.87 -2.86
C THR A 87 -0.58 -18.99 -3.48
N ASP A 88 -1.85 -19.38 -3.34
CA ASP A 88 -2.99 -18.50 -3.67
C ASP A 88 -3.05 -17.34 -2.68
N LEU A 89 -2.94 -16.13 -3.18
CA LEU A 89 -2.94 -14.89 -2.42
C LEU A 89 -4.20 -14.06 -2.70
N GLU A 90 -5.15 -14.66 -3.41
CA GLU A 90 -6.38 -14.01 -3.84
C GLU A 90 -6.13 -12.79 -4.73
N ILE A 91 -5.07 -12.83 -5.55
CA ILE A 91 -4.77 -11.75 -6.48
C ILE A 91 -5.78 -11.78 -7.62
N ARG A 92 -6.48 -10.65 -7.81
CA ARG A 92 -7.44 -10.47 -8.91
C ARG A 92 -7.24 -9.07 -9.50
N LEU A 93 -6.74 -9.04 -10.73
CA LEU A 93 -6.53 -7.83 -11.51
C LEU A 93 -7.71 -7.64 -12.47
N THR A 94 -8.81 -7.16 -11.96
CA THR A 94 -10.08 -6.98 -12.67
C THR A 94 -10.34 -5.54 -13.09
N GLY A 95 -9.36 -4.67 -12.85
CA GLY A 95 -9.40 -3.25 -13.17
C GLY A 95 -9.98 -2.37 -12.06
N GLY A 96 -9.75 -1.07 -12.21
CA GLY A 96 -10.26 -0.02 -11.35
C GLY A 96 -11.18 0.94 -12.09
N LEU A 97 -12.26 1.36 -11.47
CA LEU A 97 -13.24 2.32 -11.97
C LEU A 97 -13.23 3.58 -11.10
N LEU A 98 -12.81 4.70 -11.62
CA LEU A 98 -12.99 6.02 -11.00
C LEU A 98 -14.28 6.62 -11.53
N VAL A 99 -15.37 6.53 -10.75
CA VAL A 99 -16.71 6.89 -11.15
C VAL A 99 -17.04 8.37 -10.89
N ALA A 100 -17.84 8.98 -11.76
CA ALA A 100 -18.25 10.37 -11.72
C ALA A 100 -19.77 10.52 -11.83
N LYS A 101 -20.34 11.49 -11.09
CA LYS A 101 -21.78 11.78 -11.01
C LYS A 101 -22.19 13.09 -11.70
N ASN A 102 -21.25 13.91 -12.11
CA ASN A 102 -21.51 15.18 -12.77
C ASN A 102 -20.38 15.57 -13.74
N ASP A 103 -20.63 16.56 -14.60
CA ASP A 103 -19.69 17.00 -15.63
C ASP A 103 -18.38 17.58 -15.08
N LYS A 104 -18.41 18.20 -13.88
CA LYS A 104 -17.21 18.70 -13.23
C LYS A 104 -16.28 17.55 -12.87
N GLU A 105 -16.82 16.47 -12.32
CA GLU A 105 -16.08 15.26 -11.99
C GLU A 105 -15.54 14.57 -13.25
N ILE A 106 -16.36 14.46 -14.32
CA ILE A 106 -15.91 13.93 -15.63
C ILE A 106 -14.72 14.73 -16.17
N LYS A 107 -14.78 16.06 -16.09
CA LYS A 107 -13.68 16.91 -16.53
C LYS A 107 -12.39 16.65 -15.73
N ALA A 108 -12.51 16.51 -14.40
CA ALA A 108 -11.37 16.26 -13.52
C ALA A 108 -10.73 14.89 -13.77
N ILE A 109 -11.53 13.82 -13.89
CA ILE A 109 -10.98 12.47 -14.13
C ILE A 109 -10.34 12.35 -15.51
N ARG A 110 -10.84 13.05 -16.53
CA ARG A 110 -10.22 13.12 -17.86
C ARG A 110 -8.90 13.90 -17.84
N ALA A 111 -8.84 15.01 -17.13
CA ALA A 111 -7.59 15.77 -16.96
C ALA A 111 -6.51 14.93 -16.30
N LYS A 112 -6.86 14.22 -15.22
CA LYS A 112 -5.97 13.25 -14.54
C LYS A 112 -5.49 12.17 -15.51
N ALA A 113 -6.39 11.51 -16.24
CA ALA A 113 -6.07 10.45 -17.19
C ALA A 113 -5.16 10.93 -18.35
N ALA A 114 -5.28 12.19 -18.78
CA ALA A 114 -4.39 12.78 -19.79
C ALA A 114 -2.94 12.91 -19.28
N ILE A 115 -2.74 13.14 -17.99
CA ILE A 115 -1.42 13.17 -17.38
C ILE A 115 -0.90 11.72 -17.22
N GLU A 116 -1.70 10.82 -16.68
CA GLU A 116 -1.39 9.41 -16.49
C GLU A 116 -0.92 8.74 -17.78
N LYS A 117 -1.57 9.06 -18.90
CA LYS A 117 -1.19 8.57 -20.23
C LYS A 117 0.26 8.89 -20.62
N LYS A 118 0.81 10.03 -20.18
CA LYS A 118 2.21 10.40 -20.44
C LYS A 118 3.21 9.47 -19.73
N PHE A 119 2.75 8.76 -18.71
CA PHE A 119 3.54 7.81 -17.90
C PHE A 119 3.15 6.35 -18.14
N GLY A 120 2.46 6.07 -19.27
CA GLY A 120 2.13 4.71 -19.67
C GLY A 120 0.84 4.13 -19.06
N ILE A 121 0.07 4.92 -18.30
CA ILE A 121 -1.20 4.47 -17.72
C ILE A 121 -2.33 4.82 -18.70
N HIS A 122 -2.90 3.81 -19.32
CA HIS A 122 -3.93 3.97 -20.35
C HIS A 122 -5.31 3.61 -19.81
N SER A 123 -6.03 4.61 -19.31
CA SER A 123 -7.41 4.45 -18.87
C SER A 123 -8.40 4.70 -20.02
N GLU A 124 -9.50 3.95 -20.04
CA GLU A 124 -10.59 4.10 -20.97
C GLU A 124 -11.74 4.88 -20.32
N HIS A 125 -12.31 5.85 -21.05
CA HIS A 125 -13.52 6.54 -20.62
C HIS A 125 -14.75 5.72 -20.98
N LEU A 126 -15.55 5.35 -19.98
CA LEU A 126 -16.84 4.72 -20.14
C LEU A 126 -17.95 5.73 -19.89
N ASP A 127 -18.84 5.90 -20.87
CA ASP A 127 -20.05 6.72 -20.71
C ASP A 127 -21.14 5.96 -19.92
N LYS A 128 -22.24 6.65 -19.63
CA LYS A 128 -23.37 6.07 -18.86
C LYS A 128 -23.92 4.78 -19.49
N SER A 129 -24.02 4.73 -20.81
CA SER A 129 -24.56 3.57 -21.54
C SER A 129 -23.62 2.38 -21.47
N GLN A 130 -22.31 2.63 -21.62
CA GLN A 130 -21.29 1.60 -21.47
C GLN A 130 -21.20 1.08 -20.04
N LEU A 131 -21.25 1.98 -19.04
CA LEU A 131 -21.23 1.60 -17.61
C LEU A 131 -22.41 0.72 -17.21
N ARG A 132 -23.61 0.98 -17.72
CA ARG A 132 -24.80 0.13 -17.45
C ARG A 132 -24.61 -1.32 -17.84
N LYS A 133 -23.82 -1.57 -18.88
CA LYS A 133 -23.52 -2.93 -19.35
C LYS A 133 -22.30 -3.52 -18.61
N PHE A 134 -21.30 -2.68 -18.36
CA PHE A 134 -20.02 -3.11 -17.81
C PHE A 134 -20.03 -3.28 -16.28
N ALA A 135 -20.71 -2.37 -15.57
CA ALA A 135 -20.78 -2.31 -14.11
C ALA A 135 -22.23 -1.98 -13.66
N PRO A 136 -23.21 -2.88 -13.88
CA PRO A 136 -24.63 -2.63 -13.62
C PRO A 136 -24.97 -2.40 -12.14
N TYR A 137 -24.07 -2.73 -11.24
CA TYR A 137 -24.17 -2.51 -9.79
C TYR A 137 -23.97 -1.04 -9.37
N LEU A 138 -23.48 -0.18 -10.28
CA LEU A 138 -23.28 1.24 -9.98
C LEU A 138 -24.62 2.00 -9.94
N SER A 139 -24.65 3.01 -9.08
CA SER A 139 -25.79 3.92 -8.94
C SER A 139 -26.23 4.53 -10.28
N GLU A 140 -27.53 4.73 -10.45
CA GLU A 140 -28.12 5.41 -11.63
C GLU A 140 -27.63 6.84 -11.82
N ASP A 141 -27.19 7.49 -10.75
CA ASP A 141 -26.60 8.83 -10.78
C ASP A 141 -25.20 8.86 -11.40
N THR A 142 -24.56 7.70 -11.57
CA THR A 142 -23.25 7.64 -12.21
C THR A 142 -23.39 7.92 -13.71
N ILE A 143 -22.72 8.99 -14.20
CA ILE A 143 -22.82 9.44 -15.59
C ILE A 143 -21.63 9.02 -16.45
N GLY A 144 -20.53 8.56 -15.84
CA GLY A 144 -19.34 8.07 -16.52
C GLY A 144 -18.24 7.64 -15.55
N ALA A 145 -17.19 7.03 -16.08
CA ALA A 145 -16.00 6.64 -15.32
C ALA A 145 -14.75 6.62 -16.20
N MET A 146 -13.58 6.64 -15.55
CA MET A 146 -12.32 6.18 -16.14
C MET A 146 -12.05 4.76 -15.65
N TYR A 147 -11.86 3.85 -16.58
CA TYR A 147 -11.51 2.44 -16.31
C TYR A 147 -10.03 2.20 -16.61
N TYR A 148 -9.29 1.68 -15.65
CA TYR A 148 -7.92 1.21 -15.84
C TYR A 148 -7.84 -0.30 -15.60
N PRO A 149 -7.50 -1.14 -16.60
CA PRO A 149 -7.66 -2.57 -16.55
C PRO A 149 -6.66 -3.29 -15.64
N GLU A 150 -5.54 -2.69 -15.29
CA GLU A 150 -4.46 -3.37 -14.56
C GLU A 150 -4.54 -3.23 -13.04
N GLU A 151 -5.50 -2.50 -12.51
CA GLU A 151 -5.73 -2.43 -11.06
C GLU A 151 -6.48 -3.67 -10.53
N GLY A 152 -6.45 -3.83 -9.20
CA GLY A 152 -7.14 -4.94 -8.61
C GLY A 152 -7.01 -5.05 -7.11
N LYS A 153 -7.00 -6.27 -6.63
CA LYS A 153 -6.98 -6.61 -5.21
C LYS A 153 -6.14 -7.85 -4.93
N ALA A 154 -5.63 -7.96 -3.71
CA ALA A 154 -5.00 -9.13 -3.14
C ALA A 154 -5.35 -9.22 -1.65
N ASN A 155 -5.18 -10.38 -1.02
CA ASN A 155 -5.44 -10.53 0.39
C ASN A 155 -4.19 -10.13 1.23
N PRO A 156 -4.20 -8.98 1.93
CA PRO A 156 -3.04 -8.51 2.67
C PRO A 156 -2.68 -9.40 3.87
N LEU A 157 -3.62 -10.23 4.33
CA LEU A 157 -3.39 -11.18 5.41
C LEU A 157 -2.63 -12.43 4.93
N LEU A 158 -2.59 -12.69 3.62
CA LEU A 158 -1.88 -13.82 3.02
C LEU A 158 -0.52 -13.42 2.44
N VAL A 159 -0.44 -12.26 1.76
CA VAL A 159 0.73 -11.86 0.97
C VAL A 159 2.00 -11.74 1.81
N THR A 160 2.00 -10.93 2.86
CA THR A 160 3.19 -10.72 3.68
C THR A 160 3.65 -11.98 4.40
N PRO A 161 2.75 -12.79 5.01
CA PRO A 161 3.12 -14.08 5.58
C PRO A 161 3.69 -15.08 4.55
N ALA A 162 3.18 -15.10 3.32
CA ALA A 162 3.70 -15.97 2.28
C ALA A 162 5.15 -15.60 1.89
N PHE A 163 5.46 -14.32 1.70
CA PHE A 163 6.83 -13.87 1.50
C PHE A 163 7.75 -14.27 2.67
N ALA A 164 7.29 -14.06 3.91
CA ALA A 164 8.06 -14.41 5.09
C ALA A 164 8.33 -15.92 5.18
N LEU A 165 7.33 -16.74 4.94
CA LEU A 165 7.45 -18.21 4.95
C LEU A 165 8.47 -18.69 3.90
N LYS A 166 8.37 -18.19 2.67
CA LYS A 166 9.32 -18.54 1.60
C LYS A 166 10.73 -18.06 1.91
N ALA A 167 10.89 -16.87 2.52
CA ALA A 167 12.17 -16.38 2.98
C ALA A 167 12.77 -17.30 4.09
N GLU A 168 11.98 -17.74 5.08
CA GLU A 168 12.42 -18.68 6.12
C GLU A 168 12.84 -20.02 5.51
N ILE A 169 12.11 -20.56 4.52
CA ILE A 169 12.47 -21.79 3.77
C ILE A 169 13.83 -21.63 3.05
N LEU A 170 14.13 -20.42 2.56
CA LEU A 170 15.40 -20.11 1.90
C LEU A 170 16.53 -19.78 2.91
N GLY A 171 16.29 -19.93 4.22
CA GLY A 171 17.31 -19.77 5.26
C GLY A 171 17.39 -18.38 5.90
N VAL A 172 16.45 -17.47 5.62
CA VAL A 172 16.37 -16.18 6.32
C VAL A 172 16.08 -16.37 7.79
N GLN A 173 16.85 -15.70 8.64
CA GLN A 173 16.60 -15.67 10.08
C GLN A 173 15.62 -14.56 10.41
N ILE A 174 14.39 -14.89 10.81
CA ILE A 174 13.39 -13.92 11.24
C ILE A 174 13.32 -13.86 12.77
N THR A 175 13.69 -12.71 13.34
CA THR A 175 13.63 -12.50 14.79
C THR A 175 12.45 -11.56 15.11
N ARG A 176 11.37 -12.16 15.63
CA ARG A 176 10.17 -11.44 16.08
C ARG A 176 10.38 -10.90 17.50
N GLN A 177 9.65 -9.84 17.88
CA GLN A 177 9.76 -9.15 19.18
C GLN A 177 11.17 -8.57 19.42
N ALA A 178 11.90 -8.28 18.35
CA ALA A 178 13.24 -7.69 18.33
C ALA A 178 13.16 -6.22 17.94
N GLU A 179 12.75 -5.37 18.87
CA GLU A 179 12.71 -3.92 18.65
C GLU A 179 14.12 -3.35 18.58
N VAL A 180 14.45 -2.67 17.50
CA VAL A 180 15.73 -1.95 17.34
C VAL A 180 15.75 -0.75 18.28
N LYS A 181 16.78 -0.67 19.12
CA LYS A 181 17.00 0.38 20.12
C LYS A 181 18.15 1.31 19.75
N GLY A 182 19.05 0.89 18.86
CA GLY A 182 20.17 1.69 18.40
C GLY A 182 20.89 1.05 17.22
N ILE A 183 21.50 1.89 16.41
CA ILE A 183 22.36 1.46 15.29
C ILE A 183 23.68 2.19 15.40
N LEU A 184 24.75 1.45 15.55
CA LEU A 184 26.10 1.98 15.55
C LEU A 184 26.75 1.74 14.19
N VAL A 185 27.04 2.83 13.48
CA VAL A 185 27.84 2.79 12.26
C VAL A 185 29.31 2.54 12.63
N LYS A 186 29.91 1.48 12.10
CA LYS A 186 31.30 1.11 12.31
C LYS A 186 32.14 1.44 11.08
N ARG A 187 33.47 1.38 11.23
CA ARG A 187 34.39 1.52 10.08
C ARG A 187 34.09 0.50 8.96
N LYS A 188 33.60 -0.70 9.32
CA LYS A 188 33.12 -1.73 8.38
C LYS A 188 31.78 -2.24 8.89
N GLY A 189 30.68 -1.83 8.22
CA GLY A 189 29.33 -2.30 8.54
C GLY A 189 28.69 -1.66 9.77
N PHE A 190 27.79 -2.39 10.39
CA PHE A 190 26.89 -1.91 11.44
C PHE A 190 26.80 -2.86 12.60
N ARG A 191 26.51 -2.31 13.81
CA ARG A 191 25.94 -3.05 14.92
C ARG A 191 24.53 -2.54 15.19
N VAL A 192 23.57 -3.44 15.21
CA VAL A 192 22.15 -3.15 15.47
C VAL A 192 21.81 -3.73 16.83
N ASP A 193 21.53 -2.87 17.80
CA ASP A 193 21.16 -3.25 19.16
C ASP A 193 19.62 -3.35 19.27
N THR A 194 19.13 -4.46 19.79
CA THR A 194 17.70 -4.76 19.91
C THR A 194 17.34 -5.25 21.31
N THR A 195 16.04 -5.38 21.58
CA THR A 195 15.53 -6.02 22.82
C THR A 195 15.89 -7.51 22.94
N LYS A 196 16.40 -8.14 21.86
CA LYS A 196 16.81 -9.57 21.81
C LYS A 196 18.33 -9.76 21.70
N GLY A 197 19.10 -8.69 21.85
CA GLY A 197 20.56 -8.72 21.74
C GLY A 197 21.06 -7.86 20.57
N SER A 198 22.36 -7.97 20.29
CA SER A 198 23.05 -7.20 19.27
C SER A 198 23.38 -8.05 18.05
N PHE A 199 23.17 -7.51 16.88
CA PHE A 199 23.48 -8.13 15.60
C PHE A 199 24.52 -7.29 14.85
N THR A 200 25.36 -7.93 14.04
CA THR A 200 26.33 -7.22 13.19
C THR A 200 26.18 -7.60 11.73
N CYS A 201 26.35 -6.65 10.84
CA CYS A 201 26.24 -6.87 9.40
C CYS A 201 27.01 -5.83 8.59
N ASN A 202 27.15 -6.08 7.30
CA ASN A 202 27.77 -5.13 6.35
C ASN A 202 26.77 -4.12 5.80
N ARG A 203 25.49 -4.47 5.74
CA ARG A 203 24.41 -3.64 5.18
C ARG A 203 23.17 -3.71 6.04
N VAL A 204 22.51 -2.56 6.22
CA VAL A 204 21.22 -2.43 6.92
C VAL A 204 20.20 -1.86 5.94
N VAL A 205 18.98 -2.44 5.94
CA VAL A 205 17.86 -1.90 5.19
C VAL A 205 16.73 -1.53 6.15
N ASN A 206 16.39 -0.26 6.17
CA ASN A 206 15.30 0.27 6.98
C ASN A 206 13.97 0.14 6.22
N CYS A 207 13.17 -0.88 6.53
CA CYS A 207 11.81 -1.14 6.04
C CYS A 207 10.77 -0.94 7.16
N ALA A 208 11.04 -0.08 8.14
CA ALA A 208 10.24 0.04 9.37
C ALA A 208 8.89 0.77 9.20
N GLY A 209 8.43 1.03 7.96
CA GLY A 209 7.14 1.63 7.67
C GLY A 209 6.95 2.99 8.33
N ILE A 210 6.00 3.13 9.26
CA ILE A 210 5.76 4.39 9.98
C ILE A 210 6.93 4.82 10.88
N ASP A 211 7.81 3.91 11.24
CA ASP A 211 8.96 4.18 12.11
C ASP A 211 10.26 4.39 11.33
N VAL A 212 10.22 4.45 10.00
CA VAL A 212 11.40 4.70 9.15
C VAL A 212 12.15 5.94 9.62
N GLY A 213 11.46 7.03 9.95
CA GLY A 213 12.05 8.25 10.46
C GLY A 213 12.83 8.05 11.77
N SER A 214 12.26 7.30 12.71
CA SER A 214 12.89 7.01 13.99
C SER A 214 14.15 6.15 13.83
N ILE A 215 14.11 5.15 12.96
CA ILE A 215 15.28 4.31 12.66
C ILE A 215 16.36 5.12 11.94
N ASN A 216 15.99 5.97 10.98
CA ASN A 216 16.94 6.85 10.29
C ASN A 216 17.64 7.83 11.25
N ALA A 217 16.91 8.36 12.24
CA ALA A 217 17.48 9.25 13.24
C ALA A 217 18.59 8.56 14.08
N MET A 218 18.54 7.24 14.27
CA MET A 218 19.56 6.49 15.00
C MET A 218 20.94 6.52 14.31
N VAL A 219 20.97 6.80 13.01
CA VAL A 219 22.19 6.94 12.22
C VAL A 219 22.45 8.38 11.75
N GLY A 220 21.68 9.36 12.27
CA GLY A 220 21.84 10.77 11.96
C GLY A 220 21.23 11.22 10.63
N LEU A 221 20.38 10.39 9.99
CA LEU A 221 19.64 10.77 8.80
C LEU A 221 18.33 11.47 9.18
N ALA A 222 18.10 12.64 8.58
CA ALA A 222 16.80 13.31 8.62
C ALA A 222 15.98 12.91 7.41
N ASN A 223 14.73 12.50 7.64
CA ASN A 223 13.77 12.32 6.56
C ASN A 223 12.36 12.76 7.00
N LYS A 224 11.50 12.94 6.01
CA LYS A 224 10.15 13.49 6.19
C LYS A 224 9.07 12.41 6.15
N VAL A 225 9.38 11.19 6.61
CA VAL A 225 8.35 10.15 6.74
C VAL A 225 7.62 10.35 8.06
N PHE A 226 6.30 10.45 8.00
CA PHE A 226 5.43 10.57 9.17
C PHE A 226 4.31 9.54 9.10
N ALA A 227 3.55 9.42 10.17
CA ALA A 227 2.43 8.48 10.29
C ALA A 227 1.09 9.21 10.21
N GLU A 228 0.20 8.76 9.33
CA GLU A 228 -1.18 9.24 9.26
C GLU A 228 -2.16 8.18 9.77
N PRO A 229 -3.17 8.57 10.57
CA PRO A 229 -4.18 7.67 11.08
C PRO A 229 -5.39 7.62 10.15
N ILE A 230 -5.69 6.45 9.60
CA ILE A 230 -6.85 6.21 8.73
C ILE A 230 -7.71 5.06 9.24
N GLN A 231 -8.91 4.90 8.69
CA GLN A 231 -9.82 3.81 9.05
C GLN A 231 -10.48 3.20 7.81
N SER A 232 -10.90 1.94 7.95
CA SER A 232 -11.60 1.17 6.92
C SER A 232 -12.70 0.32 7.56
N ASN A 233 -13.63 -0.16 6.72
CA ASN A 233 -14.80 -0.94 7.12
C ASN A 233 -14.84 -2.26 6.36
N VAL A 234 -15.43 -3.30 6.98
CA VAL A 234 -15.72 -4.58 6.33
C VAL A 234 -17.16 -5.02 6.65
N THR A 235 -17.84 -5.55 5.63
CA THR A 235 -19.20 -6.10 5.76
C THR A 235 -19.19 -7.61 5.98
N GLU A 236 -20.32 -8.16 6.37
CA GLU A 236 -20.61 -9.59 6.17
C GLU A 236 -20.51 -9.96 4.69
N PRO A 237 -20.30 -11.25 4.38
CA PRO A 237 -20.37 -11.74 3.01
C PRO A 237 -21.74 -11.47 2.37
N MET A 238 -21.70 -10.98 1.14
CA MET A 238 -22.87 -10.82 0.27
C MET A 238 -22.65 -11.62 -1.01
N GLU A 239 -23.71 -11.80 -1.80
CA GLU A 239 -23.58 -12.35 -3.15
C GLU A 239 -22.52 -11.57 -3.96
N GLN A 240 -21.74 -12.28 -4.80
CA GLN A 240 -20.72 -11.66 -5.61
C GLN A 240 -21.35 -10.70 -6.63
N LEU A 241 -21.02 -9.44 -6.53
CA LEU A 241 -21.62 -8.35 -7.29
C LEU A 241 -20.57 -7.45 -7.95
N VAL A 242 -19.50 -7.09 -7.20
CA VAL A 242 -18.51 -6.11 -7.61
C VAL A 242 -17.17 -6.77 -7.89
N ASP A 243 -16.79 -6.82 -9.15
CA ASP A 243 -15.50 -7.38 -9.57
C ASP A 243 -14.37 -6.35 -9.45
N HIS A 244 -14.65 -5.10 -9.77
CA HIS A 244 -13.67 -4.02 -9.92
C HIS A 244 -13.29 -3.37 -8.57
N LEU A 245 -12.14 -2.73 -8.56
CA LEU A 245 -11.78 -1.76 -7.54
C LEU A 245 -12.47 -0.42 -7.88
N ILE A 246 -13.31 0.09 -6.98
CA ILE A 246 -14.13 1.28 -7.21
C ILE A 246 -13.57 2.47 -6.46
N TYR A 247 -13.49 3.61 -7.14
CA TYR A 247 -13.19 4.92 -6.59
C TYR A 247 -14.30 5.91 -6.93
N SER A 248 -14.43 6.99 -6.16
CA SER A 248 -15.34 8.09 -6.46
C SER A 248 -14.57 9.36 -6.78
N ALA A 249 -15.01 10.07 -7.81
CA ALA A 249 -14.45 11.37 -8.19
C ALA A 249 -14.99 12.53 -7.33
N GLY A 250 -16.07 12.30 -6.60
CA GLY A 250 -16.68 13.30 -5.72
C GLY A 250 -16.05 13.36 -4.34
N GLU A 251 -16.12 12.25 -3.61
CA GLU A 251 -15.54 12.11 -2.27
C GLU A 251 -14.72 10.83 -2.17
N ARG A 252 -13.84 10.76 -1.14
CA ARG A 252 -12.92 9.62 -0.93
C ARG A 252 -13.65 8.29 -0.84
N LEU A 253 -13.24 7.38 -1.71
CA LEU A 253 -13.70 6.01 -1.71
C LEU A 253 -12.64 5.09 -2.31
N THR A 254 -12.35 4.00 -1.63
CA THR A 254 -11.90 2.76 -2.24
C THR A 254 -12.84 1.65 -1.80
N LEU A 255 -13.44 0.95 -2.74
CA LEU A 255 -14.39 -0.10 -2.47
C LEU A 255 -14.07 -1.30 -3.35
N LYS A 256 -14.11 -2.48 -2.78
CA LYS A 256 -13.99 -3.76 -3.48
C LYS A 256 -14.69 -4.86 -2.73
N GLN A 257 -15.11 -5.87 -3.42
CA GLN A 257 -15.63 -7.10 -2.84
C GLN A 257 -14.52 -8.16 -2.84
N THR A 258 -14.35 -8.87 -1.72
CA THR A 258 -13.40 -10.00 -1.61
C THR A 258 -13.93 -11.22 -2.33
N LEU A 259 -13.11 -12.25 -2.54
CA LEU A 259 -13.56 -13.53 -3.11
C LEU A 259 -14.60 -14.25 -2.24
N HIS A 260 -14.63 -13.92 -0.93
CA HIS A 260 -15.57 -14.49 0.03
C HIS A 260 -16.84 -13.66 0.19
N GLY A 261 -17.05 -12.64 -0.65
CA GLY A 261 -18.26 -11.84 -0.69
C GLY A 261 -18.27 -10.59 0.20
N SER A 262 -17.36 -10.44 1.15
CA SER A 262 -17.30 -9.25 2.01
C SER A 262 -16.82 -8.02 1.25
N PHE A 263 -17.44 -6.87 1.50
CA PHE A 263 -16.95 -5.60 0.99
C PHE A 263 -15.92 -4.98 1.94
N ILE A 264 -14.81 -4.52 1.38
CA ILE A 264 -13.84 -3.67 2.07
C ILE A 264 -14.04 -2.24 1.57
N ILE A 265 -14.36 -1.33 2.48
CA ILE A 265 -14.73 0.06 2.19
C ILE A 265 -13.75 0.97 2.92
N GLY A 266 -13.00 1.80 2.18
CA GLY A 266 -12.02 2.72 2.69
C GLY A 266 -11.91 3.98 1.83
N GLY A 267 -10.69 4.49 1.61
CA GLY A 267 -10.42 5.70 0.81
C GLY A 267 -9.61 6.74 1.58
N GLY A 268 -8.84 6.31 2.61
CA GLY A 268 -8.01 7.23 3.37
C GLY A 268 -8.81 8.12 4.33
N TRP A 269 -9.96 7.70 4.79
CA TRP A 269 -10.74 8.43 5.79
C TRP A 269 -10.00 8.51 7.13
N PRO A 270 -9.86 9.71 7.73
CA PRO A 270 -9.11 9.86 8.97
C PRO A 270 -9.79 9.17 10.15
N CYS A 271 -9.00 8.69 11.08
CA CYS A 271 -9.46 8.29 12.42
C CYS A 271 -8.87 9.21 13.49
N LEU A 272 -9.24 8.99 14.75
CA LEU A 272 -8.79 9.83 15.86
C LEU A 272 -7.61 9.19 16.58
N ILE A 273 -6.83 10.02 17.28
CA ILE A 273 -5.75 9.58 18.17
C ILE A 273 -6.15 9.93 19.61
N ASN A 274 -6.19 8.95 20.49
CA ASN A 274 -6.31 9.19 21.91
C ASN A 274 -5.03 9.90 22.39
N LYS A 275 -5.15 11.14 22.80
CA LYS A 275 -4.00 12.01 23.18
C LYS A 275 -3.24 11.52 24.42
N ILE A 276 -3.86 10.67 25.25
CA ILE A 276 -3.24 10.15 26.49
C ILE A 276 -2.50 8.84 26.19
N THR A 277 -3.13 7.94 25.44
CA THR A 277 -2.60 6.57 25.23
C THR A 277 -1.91 6.38 23.88
N GLY A 278 -2.04 7.33 22.96
CA GLY A 278 -1.57 7.21 21.56
C GLY A 278 -2.36 6.20 20.72
N ARG A 279 -3.39 5.55 21.26
CA ARG A 279 -4.19 4.56 20.54
C ARG A 279 -5.09 5.22 19.50
N LEU A 280 -5.26 4.55 18.38
CA LEU A 280 -6.22 4.96 17.36
C LEU A 280 -7.65 4.65 17.80
N LEU A 281 -8.55 5.57 17.49
CA LEU A 281 -9.98 5.50 17.78
C LEU A 281 -10.76 5.75 16.47
N ILE A 282 -11.92 5.14 16.36
CA ILE A 282 -12.82 5.36 15.22
C ILE A 282 -13.34 6.80 15.26
N CYS A 283 -13.28 7.49 14.12
CA CYS A 283 -13.95 8.76 13.87
C CYS A 283 -15.34 8.49 13.29
N PHE A 284 -16.39 8.77 14.04
CA PHE A 284 -17.76 8.48 13.61
C PHE A 284 -18.19 9.29 12.38
N ASP A 285 -17.77 10.55 12.27
CA ASP A 285 -18.07 11.37 11.08
C ASP A 285 -17.46 10.77 9.82
N SER A 286 -16.19 10.37 9.89
CA SER A 286 -15.52 9.64 8.80
C SER A 286 -16.21 8.32 8.48
N PHE A 287 -16.62 7.59 9.50
CA PHE A 287 -17.34 6.33 9.36
C PHE A 287 -18.66 6.51 8.59
N ILE A 288 -19.53 7.43 9.05
CA ILE A 288 -20.82 7.70 8.41
C ILE A 288 -20.63 8.19 6.98
N ARG A 289 -19.73 9.17 6.75
CA ARG A 289 -19.49 9.71 5.41
C ARG A 289 -18.95 8.67 4.45
N ASN A 290 -17.99 7.84 4.89
CA ASN A 290 -17.46 6.77 4.03
C ASN A 290 -18.53 5.79 3.57
N LEU A 291 -19.43 5.38 4.48
CA LEU A 291 -20.53 4.48 4.14
C LEU A 291 -21.58 5.17 3.26
N THR A 292 -21.88 6.44 3.50
CA THR A 292 -22.79 7.22 2.64
C THR A 292 -22.25 7.33 1.21
N VAL A 293 -20.96 7.56 1.05
CA VAL A 293 -20.34 7.57 -0.29
C VAL A 293 -20.42 6.19 -0.94
N ALA A 294 -20.10 5.14 -0.18
CA ALA A 294 -20.13 3.76 -0.68
C ALA A 294 -21.53 3.34 -1.15
N THR A 295 -22.56 3.56 -0.34
CA THR A 295 -23.97 3.25 -0.70
C THR A 295 -24.47 4.12 -1.84
N GLY A 296 -24.04 5.39 -1.89
CA GLY A 296 -24.35 6.29 -3.00
C GLY A 296 -23.69 5.88 -4.32
N VAL A 297 -22.61 5.10 -4.31
CA VAL A 297 -21.93 4.57 -5.52
C VAL A 297 -22.43 3.18 -5.86
N VAL A 298 -22.62 2.32 -4.86
CA VAL A 298 -23.14 0.94 -4.99
C VAL A 298 -24.35 0.79 -4.08
N PRO A 299 -25.58 1.07 -4.56
CA PRO A 299 -26.78 1.13 -3.73
C PRO A 299 -27.12 -0.17 -3.00
N SER A 300 -26.79 -1.32 -3.56
CA SER A 300 -27.03 -2.62 -2.91
C SER A 300 -26.34 -2.77 -1.54
N LEU A 301 -25.34 -1.93 -1.24
CA LEU A 301 -24.69 -1.89 0.07
C LEU A 301 -25.59 -1.35 1.19
N GLU A 302 -26.74 -0.75 0.91
CA GLU A 302 -27.71 -0.31 1.93
C GLU A 302 -28.21 -1.47 2.79
N SER A 303 -28.25 -2.70 2.24
CA SER A 303 -28.62 -3.91 2.96
C SER A 303 -27.48 -4.63 3.66
N ALA A 304 -26.24 -4.16 3.46
CA ALA A 304 -25.05 -4.81 4.01
C ALA A 304 -24.95 -4.62 5.53
N GLN A 305 -24.62 -5.70 6.24
CA GLN A 305 -24.31 -5.65 7.66
C GLN A 305 -22.82 -5.41 7.87
N LEU A 306 -22.45 -4.45 8.72
CA LEU A 306 -21.08 -4.19 9.07
C LEU A 306 -20.58 -5.17 10.13
N VAL A 307 -19.47 -5.81 9.87
CA VAL A 307 -18.78 -6.69 10.82
C VAL A 307 -17.78 -5.90 11.67
N ARG A 308 -17.01 -5.01 11.02
CA ARG A 308 -15.92 -4.33 11.70
C ARG A 308 -15.53 -3.02 11.01
N THR A 309 -15.21 -2.02 11.84
CA THR A 309 -14.42 -0.86 11.46
C THR A 309 -13.08 -0.93 12.19
N TRP A 310 -11.98 -0.68 11.50
CA TRP A 310 -10.67 -0.68 12.15
C TRP A 310 -9.84 0.53 11.71
N PRO A 311 -9.14 1.15 12.66
CA PRO A 311 -8.18 2.21 12.38
C PRO A 311 -6.80 1.59 12.14
N ALA A 312 -5.98 2.28 11.34
CA ALA A 312 -4.60 1.88 11.06
C ALA A 312 -3.72 3.11 10.84
N TRP A 313 -2.42 2.94 11.09
CA TRP A 313 -1.41 3.89 10.69
C TRP A 313 -0.94 3.59 9.27
N VAL A 314 -0.74 4.62 8.46
CA VAL A 314 -0.02 4.53 7.19
C VAL A 314 1.19 5.45 7.23
N ASN A 315 2.28 5.07 6.58
CA ASN A 315 3.39 5.97 6.37
C ASN A 315 3.07 6.96 5.26
N ALA A 316 3.50 8.19 5.44
CA ALA A 316 3.23 9.31 4.57
C ALA A 316 4.49 10.16 4.34
N THR A 317 4.52 10.86 3.21
CA THR A 317 5.44 11.96 2.89
C THR A 317 4.62 13.13 2.34
N ASP A 318 5.13 14.34 2.44
CA ASP A 318 4.41 15.54 1.98
C ASP A 318 4.11 15.53 0.49
N ASP A 319 4.99 14.89 -0.30
CA ASP A 319 4.94 14.82 -1.75
C ASP A 319 4.38 13.50 -2.30
N TRP A 320 4.12 12.51 -1.45
CA TRP A 320 3.68 11.16 -1.82
C TRP A 320 4.74 10.31 -2.56
N ILE A 321 5.96 10.83 -2.70
CA ILE A 321 7.01 10.15 -3.43
C ILE A 321 7.72 9.13 -2.54
N PRO A 322 7.98 7.90 -3.01
CA PRO A 322 8.71 6.90 -2.25
C PRO A 322 10.17 7.30 -2.01
N ILE A 323 10.70 6.92 -0.86
CA ILE A 323 12.11 7.03 -0.52
C ILE A 323 12.70 5.63 -0.63
N LEU A 324 13.55 5.43 -1.64
CA LEU A 324 14.08 4.11 -1.98
C LEU A 324 15.54 4.22 -2.42
N GLY A 325 16.44 3.57 -1.70
CA GLY A 325 17.86 3.51 -2.08
C GLY A 325 18.84 3.55 -0.93
N GLU A 326 20.14 3.58 -1.28
CA GLU A 326 21.22 3.76 -0.34
C GLU A 326 21.29 5.22 0.13
N ALA A 327 21.58 5.46 1.40
CA ALA A 327 21.75 6.80 1.95
C ALA A 327 23.09 7.39 1.52
N ASP A 328 23.08 8.56 0.88
CA ASP A 328 24.30 9.21 0.33
C ASP A 328 25.44 9.36 1.33
N SER A 329 25.10 9.64 2.60
CA SER A 329 26.07 9.89 3.67
C SER A 329 26.50 8.65 4.44
N ILE A 330 25.86 7.48 4.25
CA ILE A 330 26.10 6.28 5.07
C ILE A 330 26.08 5.04 4.18
N ARG A 331 27.27 4.71 3.67
CA ARG A 331 27.44 3.54 2.81
C ARG A 331 26.98 2.25 3.49
N GLY A 332 26.16 1.47 2.79
CA GLY A 332 25.58 0.21 3.27
C GLY A 332 24.29 0.38 4.08
N PHE A 333 23.81 1.61 4.27
CA PHE A 333 22.49 1.87 4.88
C PHE A 333 21.47 2.24 3.82
N PHE A 334 20.44 1.42 3.68
CA PHE A 334 19.36 1.59 2.70
C PHE A 334 18.05 1.96 3.39
N VAL A 335 17.21 2.71 2.69
CA VAL A 335 15.87 3.09 3.14
C VAL A 335 14.83 2.60 2.16
N CYS A 336 13.73 2.07 2.67
CA CYS A 336 12.54 1.67 1.93
C CYS A 336 11.30 2.26 2.60
N ALA A 337 10.78 3.34 2.07
CA ALA A 337 9.51 3.93 2.49
C ALA A 337 8.65 4.21 1.24
N PHE A 338 7.52 3.53 1.13
CA PHE A 338 6.54 3.78 0.08
C PHE A 338 5.28 4.35 0.73
N PRO A 339 5.04 5.68 0.64
CA PRO A 339 3.92 6.33 1.32
C PRO A 339 2.58 5.90 0.71
N TYR A 340 1.57 5.75 1.56
CA TYR A 340 0.18 5.43 1.23
C TYR A 340 -0.04 4.17 0.38
N LEU A 341 0.70 4.00 -0.71
CA LEU A 341 0.54 2.95 -1.72
C LEU A 341 1.52 1.78 -1.52
N GLY A 342 2.08 1.65 -0.32
CA GLY A 342 3.13 0.69 0.00
C GLY A 342 2.73 -0.78 -0.15
N PHE A 343 1.45 -1.12 -0.15
CA PHE A 343 1.02 -2.49 -0.44
C PHE A 343 1.25 -2.82 -1.92
N THR A 344 0.83 -1.94 -2.83
CA THR A 344 1.10 -2.09 -4.26
C THR A 344 2.59 -2.02 -4.56
N GLY A 345 3.28 -0.96 -4.10
CA GLY A 345 4.67 -0.67 -4.45
C GLY A 345 5.73 -1.47 -3.67
N GLY A 346 5.33 -2.18 -2.62
CA GLY A 346 6.26 -2.89 -1.73
C GLY A 346 7.10 -3.97 -2.42
N PRO A 347 6.51 -4.90 -3.17
CA PRO A 347 7.27 -5.95 -3.83
C PRO A 347 8.30 -5.44 -4.84
N ILE A 348 7.95 -4.46 -5.67
CA ILE A 348 8.91 -3.89 -6.64
C ILE A 348 10.01 -3.10 -5.95
N SER A 349 9.68 -2.35 -4.89
CA SER A 349 10.66 -1.65 -4.07
C SER A 349 11.67 -2.62 -3.46
N ALA A 350 11.19 -3.76 -2.98
CA ALA A 350 12.01 -4.84 -2.44
C ALA A 350 12.93 -5.43 -3.52
N ARG A 351 12.44 -5.69 -4.73
CA ARG A 351 13.26 -6.22 -5.83
C ARG A 351 14.36 -5.24 -6.23
N ILE A 352 14.00 -3.97 -6.42
CA ILE A 352 14.97 -2.91 -6.76
C ILE A 352 16.07 -2.80 -5.69
N LEU A 353 15.70 -2.80 -4.40
CA LEU A 353 16.70 -2.76 -3.32
C LEU A 353 17.58 -4.00 -3.29
N ALA A 354 17.03 -5.18 -3.58
CA ALA A 354 17.85 -6.38 -3.69
C ALA A 354 18.88 -6.24 -4.81
N ASP A 355 18.49 -5.75 -5.99
CA ASP A 355 19.41 -5.51 -7.11
C ASP A 355 20.48 -4.47 -6.77
N MET A 356 20.12 -3.36 -6.09
CA MET A 356 21.07 -2.35 -5.61
C MET A 356 22.05 -2.90 -4.56
N ILE A 357 21.60 -3.82 -3.72
CA ILE A 357 22.45 -4.45 -2.70
C ILE A 357 23.45 -5.43 -3.33
N LEU A 358 23.11 -6.04 -4.44
CA LEU A 358 23.96 -7.00 -5.16
C LEU A 358 24.99 -6.33 -6.08
N SER A 359 24.71 -5.12 -6.57
CA SER A 359 25.62 -4.32 -7.39
C SER A 359 26.75 -3.70 -6.55
#